data_0303cfaf4df84cad62d960a716f11aef
#
_entry.id   0303cfaf4df84cad62d960a716f11aef
#
_cell.length_a   1.000
_cell.length_b   1.000
_cell.length_c   1.000
_cell.angle_alpha   90.00
_cell.angle_beta   90.00
_cell.angle_gamma   90.00
#
_symmetry.space_group_name_H-M   'P 1'
#
loop_
_entity.id
_entity.type
_entity.pdbx_description
1 polymer ?
#
loop_
_entity_poly.entity_id
_entity_poly.type
_entity_poly.pdbx_seq_one_letter_code
_entity_poly.pdbx_strand_id
1 'polypeptide(L)'
;MRATRWLLSGLVFLLCMTAHAQAPATVTFHFEDQRMQPAKYTITVHEDGTGRFQAQAGPTSPDDTAALPSEGQDRPIQITAPTTERIFATARAKKFFAIACDAGDAHLAFTGKKELEYQGADGHGSCSYNYSKDPKIDWLTTEMQGIAVTLEAGRRLEIEHEHGRLSLDAELETLESMAQNGQALELGNIAPQLLAIVKDDAVLQRAQKRARHLLAIIDAGGIVTK
;
A
#
# COMPACT_ATOMS: atom_id res chain seq x y z
N MET A 1 5.43 -83.95 11.60
CA MET A 1 5.21 -82.70 12.32
C MET A 1 5.64 -81.51 11.42
N ARG A 2 4.68 -80.82 10.81
CA ARG A 2 4.95 -79.68 9.88
C ARG A 2 4.50 -78.40 10.55
N ALA A 3 5.43 -77.49 10.86
CA ALA A 3 5.18 -76.16 11.41
C ALA A 3 4.92 -75.14 10.28
N THR A 4 3.70 -74.63 10.25
CA THR A 4 3.24 -73.63 9.30
C THR A 4 3.59 -72.22 9.84
N ARG A 5 4.49 -71.51 9.18
CA ARG A 5 4.86 -70.07 9.48
C ARG A 5 3.88 -69.17 8.80
N TRP A 6 3.10 -68.43 9.58
CA TRP A 6 2.25 -67.32 9.10
C TRP A 6 3.11 -66.03 8.95
N LEU A 7 3.26 -65.55 7.73
CA LEU A 7 3.83 -64.24 7.45
C LEU A 7 2.69 -63.20 7.46
N LEU A 8 2.65 -62.39 8.52
CA LEU A 8 1.82 -61.19 8.58
C LEU A 8 2.52 -60.08 7.79
N SER A 9 2.04 -59.79 6.56
CA SER A 9 2.44 -58.65 5.78
C SER A 9 1.68 -57.41 6.28
N GLY A 10 2.33 -56.57 7.09
CA GLY A 10 1.80 -55.29 7.55
C GLY A 10 1.91 -54.26 6.40
N LEU A 11 0.80 -53.91 5.77
CA LEU A 11 0.69 -52.83 4.79
C LEU A 11 0.64 -51.50 5.53
N VAL A 12 1.78 -50.79 5.61
CA VAL A 12 1.83 -49.43 6.15
C VAL A 12 1.30 -48.47 5.08
N PHE A 13 0.07 -47.99 5.27
CA PHE A 13 -0.51 -46.91 4.46
C PHE A 13 0.10 -45.60 4.90
N LEU A 14 1.06 -45.09 4.13
CA LEU A 14 1.62 -43.74 4.29
C LEU A 14 0.58 -42.75 3.78
N LEU A 15 -0.23 -42.17 4.68
CA LEU A 15 -1.09 -41.02 4.37
C LEU A 15 -0.17 -39.81 4.13
N CYS A 16 0.14 -39.52 2.87
CA CYS A 16 0.65 -38.21 2.46
C CYS A 16 -0.44 -37.16 2.70
N MET A 17 -0.43 -36.52 3.85
CA MET A 17 -1.19 -35.28 4.06
C MET A 17 -0.55 -34.20 3.16
N THR A 18 -1.13 -33.96 2.02
CA THR A 18 -0.84 -32.76 1.24
C THR A 18 -1.32 -31.55 2.04
N ALA A 19 -0.40 -30.89 2.77
CA ALA A 19 -0.66 -29.59 3.34
C ALA A 19 -0.95 -28.63 2.15
N HIS A 20 -2.21 -28.35 1.90
CA HIS A 20 -2.57 -27.24 1.04
C HIS A 20 -2.09 -26.00 1.76
N ALA A 21 -1.04 -25.36 1.24
CA ALA A 21 -0.65 -24.03 1.65
C ALA A 21 -1.84 -23.12 1.37
N GLN A 22 -2.55 -22.74 2.42
CA GLN A 22 -3.68 -21.84 2.33
C GLN A 22 -3.16 -20.48 1.87
N ALA A 23 -3.77 -19.90 0.85
CA ALA A 23 -3.37 -18.58 0.39
C ALA A 23 -3.42 -17.59 1.56
N PRO A 24 -2.39 -16.73 1.71
CA PRO A 24 -2.37 -15.73 2.78
C PRO A 24 -3.61 -14.84 2.67
N ALA A 25 -4.11 -14.41 3.84
CA ALA A 25 -5.21 -13.46 3.86
C ALA A 25 -4.82 -12.15 3.17
N THR A 26 -5.80 -11.48 2.58
CA THR A 26 -5.62 -10.21 1.86
C THR A 26 -6.58 -9.16 2.36
N VAL A 27 -6.09 -7.91 2.40
CA VAL A 27 -6.91 -6.70 2.53
C VAL A 27 -6.73 -5.89 1.27
N THR A 28 -7.84 -5.51 0.64
CA THR A 28 -7.84 -4.68 -0.57
C THR A 28 -8.58 -3.38 -0.29
N PHE A 29 -7.97 -2.27 -0.72
CA PHE A 29 -8.54 -0.94 -0.67
C PHE A 29 -8.69 -0.40 -2.09
N HIS A 30 -9.90 -0.02 -2.45
CA HIS A 30 -10.21 0.65 -3.71
C HIS A 30 -10.57 2.11 -3.45
N PHE A 31 -10.04 3.00 -4.27
CA PHE A 31 -10.34 4.43 -4.25
C PHE A 31 -10.70 4.94 -5.64
N GLU A 32 -11.69 5.82 -5.72
CA GLU A 32 -12.07 6.51 -6.95
C GLU A 32 -12.58 7.92 -6.67
N ASP A 33 -11.87 8.92 -7.21
CA ASP A 33 -12.30 10.32 -7.31
C ASP A 33 -11.66 10.96 -8.55
N GLN A 34 -12.46 11.35 -9.52
CA GLN A 34 -12.00 11.92 -10.79
C GLN A 34 -11.28 13.27 -10.64
N ARG A 35 -11.33 13.90 -9.47
CA ARG A 35 -10.65 15.16 -9.15
C ARG A 35 -9.24 14.96 -8.59
N MET A 36 -8.87 13.70 -8.31
CA MET A 36 -7.59 13.34 -7.70
C MET A 36 -6.64 12.74 -8.74
N GLN A 37 -5.35 12.77 -8.41
CA GLN A 37 -4.30 12.08 -9.16
C GLN A 37 -3.55 11.12 -8.21
N PRO A 38 -3.57 9.81 -8.49
CA PRO A 38 -4.38 9.12 -9.52
C PRO A 38 -5.87 9.14 -9.18
N ALA A 39 -6.71 9.21 -10.22
CA ALA A 39 -8.18 9.26 -10.05
C ALA A 39 -8.79 7.95 -9.56
N LYS A 40 -8.12 6.83 -9.83
CA LYS A 40 -8.54 5.51 -9.39
C LYS A 40 -7.32 4.64 -9.09
N TYR A 41 -7.34 3.99 -7.93
CA TYR A 41 -6.30 3.03 -7.58
C TYR A 41 -6.81 1.92 -6.67
N THR A 42 -6.03 0.85 -6.63
CA THR A 42 -6.22 -0.31 -5.75
C THR A 42 -4.93 -0.61 -5.03
N ILE A 43 -5.01 -0.81 -3.73
CA ILE A 43 -3.93 -1.33 -2.89
C ILE A 43 -4.36 -2.68 -2.35
N THR A 44 -3.60 -3.73 -2.65
CA THR A 44 -3.77 -5.06 -2.07
C THR A 44 -2.61 -5.33 -1.14
N VAL A 45 -2.88 -5.75 0.08
CA VAL A 45 -1.89 -6.12 1.11
C VAL A 45 -2.12 -7.56 1.53
N HIS A 46 -1.06 -8.36 1.55
CA HIS A 46 -1.06 -9.72 2.10
C HIS A 46 -0.61 -9.71 3.56
N GLU A 47 -0.93 -10.78 4.29
CA GLU A 47 -0.64 -10.87 5.73
C GLU A 47 0.87 -10.94 6.05
N ASP A 48 1.71 -11.25 5.06
CA ASP A 48 3.17 -11.20 5.15
C ASP A 48 3.77 -9.80 4.87
N GLY A 49 2.91 -8.80 4.65
CA GLY A 49 3.29 -7.43 4.33
C GLY A 49 3.59 -7.19 2.85
N THR A 50 3.69 -8.21 2.02
CA THR A 50 3.78 -8.01 0.57
C THR A 50 2.48 -7.48 0.02
N GLY A 51 2.51 -6.78 -1.10
CA GLY A 51 1.30 -6.27 -1.71
C GLY A 51 1.51 -5.75 -3.13
N ARG A 52 0.48 -5.12 -3.65
CA ARG A 52 0.46 -4.55 -5.00
C ARG A 52 -0.32 -3.23 -5.01
N PHE A 53 0.24 -2.25 -5.69
CA PHE A 53 -0.41 -0.99 -6.01
C PHE A 53 -0.71 -0.94 -7.49
N GLN A 54 -1.95 -0.68 -7.83
CA GLN A 54 -2.41 -0.51 -9.20
C GLN A 54 -3.18 0.81 -9.31
N ALA A 55 -2.75 1.70 -10.20
CA ALA A 55 -3.43 2.96 -10.46
C ALA A 55 -3.72 3.10 -11.95
N GLN A 56 -4.86 3.68 -12.25
CA GLN A 56 -5.24 4.04 -13.61
C GLN A 56 -4.81 5.48 -13.90
N ALA A 57 -4.40 5.72 -15.15
CA ALA A 57 -4.18 7.07 -15.62
C ALA A 57 -5.45 7.91 -15.40
N GLY A 58 -5.31 9.07 -14.79
CA GLY A 58 -6.40 10.02 -14.67
C GLY A 58 -6.65 10.75 -16.01
N PRO A 59 -7.80 11.41 -16.17
CA PRO A 59 -8.01 12.29 -17.30
C PRO A 59 -6.99 13.43 -17.25
N THR A 60 -6.23 13.61 -18.32
CA THR A 60 -5.39 14.81 -18.49
C THR A 60 -6.32 15.98 -18.81
N SER A 61 -6.32 17.01 -17.96
CA SER A 61 -7.00 18.26 -18.31
C SER A 61 -6.28 18.92 -19.47
N PRO A 62 -6.99 19.33 -20.54
CA PRO A 62 -6.38 20.06 -21.65
C PRO A 62 -5.69 21.37 -21.22
N ASP A 63 -6.13 21.94 -20.08
CA ASP A 63 -5.60 23.18 -19.53
C ASP A 63 -4.40 22.99 -18.60
N ASP A 64 -4.07 21.73 -18.24
CA ASP A 64 -2.99 21.44 -17.31
C ASP A 64 -1.71 21.08 -18.07
N THR A 65 -1.12 22.10 -18.73
CA THR A 65 0.15 21.96 -19.47
C THR A 65 1.35 21.68 -18.58
N ALA A 66 1.18 21.76 -17.26
CA ALA A 66 2.20 21.46 -16.24
C ALA A 66 1.98 20.07 -15.58
N ALA A 67 0.84 19.40 -15.83
CA ALA A 67 0.60 18.09 -15.28
C ALA A 67 1.51 17.07 -15.94
N LEU A 68 2.28 16.37 -15.11
CA LEU A 68 3.01 15.18 -15.57
C LEU A 68 2.01 14.17 -16.11
N PRO A 69 2.35 13.45 -17.20
CA PRO A 69 1.46 12.42 -17.74
C PRO A 69 1.04 11.46 -16.66
N SER A 70 -0.26 11.31 -16.47
CA SER A 70 -0.80 10.30 -15.55
C SER A 70 -0.76 8.95 -16.25
N GLU A 71 0.37 8.27 -16.15
CA GLU A 71 0.48 6.89 -16.60
C GLU A 71 -0.08 5.95 -15.53
N GLY A 72 -0.66 4.85 -15.99
CA GLY A 72 -1.08 3.78 -15.09
C GLY A 72 0.14 3.21 -14.35
N GLN A 73 -0.03 2.91 -13.09
CA GLN A 73 1.01 2.26 -12.28
C GLN A 73 0.59 0.84 -11.94
N ASP A 74 1.54 -0.07 -11.96
CA ASP A 74 1.36 -1.43 -11.48
C ASP A 74 2.68 -1.91 -10.88
N ARG A 75 2.79 -1.85 -9.53
CA ARG A 75 4.03 -2.13 -8.84
C ARG A 75 3.84 -2.97 -7.57
N PRO A 76 4.79 -3.83 -7.22
CA PRO A 76 4.81 -4.46 -5.91
C PRO A 76 5.09 -3.42 -4.84
N ILE A 77 4.53 -3.65 -3.64
CA ILE A 77 4.77 -2.85 -2.44
C ILE A 77 5.15 -3.75 -1.27
N GLN A 78 5.83 -3.17 -0.29
CA GLN A 78 6.12 -3.81 0.98
C GLN A 78 5.62 -2.91 2.11
N ILE A 79 4.75 -3.43 2.94
CA ILE A 79 4.21 -2.75 4.12
C ILE A 79 5.00 -3.22 5.34
N THR A 80 5.32 -2.30 6.24
CA THR A 80 6.04 -2.64 7.48
C THR A 80 5.21 -3.59 8.35
N ALA A 81 5.88 -4.43 9.13
CA ALA A 81 5.20 -5.43 9.96
C ALA A 81 4.19 -4.81 10.95
N PRO A 82 4.50 -3.70 11.67
CA PRO A 82 3.52 -3.07 12.57
C PRO A 82 2.27 -2.58 11.84
N THR A 83 2.42 -1.98 10.67
CA THR A 83 1.29 -1.51 9.85
C THR A 83 0.47 -2.69 9.35
N THR A 84 1.12 -3.73 8.83
CA THR A 84 0.46 -4.96 8.37
C THR A 84 -0.36 -5.61 9.49
N GLU A 85 0.22 -5.83 10.66
CA GLU A 85 -0.47 -6.39 11.82
C GLU A 85 -1.71 -5.56 12.19
N ARG A 86 -1.60 -4.25 12.19
CA ARG A 86 -2.70 -3.35 12.51
C ARG A 86 -3.81 -3.36 11.45
N ILE A 87 -3.46 -3.45 10.15
CA ILE A 87 -4.41 -3.60 9.04
C ILE A 87 -5.26 -4.86 9.25
N PHE A 88 -4.63 -6.02 9.44
CA PHE A 88 -5.33 -7.29 9.58
C PHE A 88 -6.09 -7.39 10.90
N ALA A 89 -5.55 -6.89 12.01
CA ALA A 89 -6.27 -6.79 13.28
C ALA A 89 -7.52 -5.90 13.15
N THR A 90 -7.44 -4.82 12.39
CA THR A 90 -8.58 -3.94 12.11
C THR A 90 -9.65 -4.67 11.29
N ALA A 91 -9.28 -5.36 10.22
CA ALA A 91 -10.19 -6.12 9.38
C ALA A 91 -10.97 -7.18 10.20
N ARG A 92 -10.25 -7.96 11.02
CA ARG A 92 -10.85 -8.98 11.90
C ARG A 92 -11.77 -8.36 12.95
N ALA A 93 -11.34 -7.26 13.61
CA ALA A 93 -12.16 -6.53 14.59
C ALA A 93 -13.42 -5.90 13.99
N LYS A 94 -13.42 -5.63 12.68
CA LYS A 94 -14.55 -5.09 11.91
C LYS A 94 -15.29 -6.17 11.11
N LYS A 95 -15.30 -7.41 11.60
CA LYS A 95 -15.99 -8.56 11.00
C LYS A 95 -15.65 -8.72 9.52
N PHE A 96 -14.37 -8.60 9.19
CA PHE A 96 -13.88 -8.69 7.81
C PHE A 96 -14.50 -7.66 6.87
N PHE A 97 -14.87 -6.48 7.40
CA PHE A 97 -15.62 -5.41 6.72
C PHE A 97 -17.08 -5.76 6.34
N ALA A 98 -17.64 -6.88 6.82
CA ALA A 98 -19.05 -7.19 6.66
C ALA A 98 -19.93 -6.32 7.60
N ILE A 99 -19.80 -5.00 7.49
CA ILE A 99 -20.46 -3.97 8.31
C ILE A 99 -20.91 -2.79 7.43
N ALA A 100 -21.77 -1.94 7.94
CA ALA A 100 -22.03 -0.63 7.34
C ALA A 100 -20.88 0.33 7.67
N CYS A 101 -20.01 0.62 6.69
CA CYS A 101 -18.88 1.53 6.87
C CYS A 101 -19.24 3.00 6.63
N ASP A 102 -20.23 3.28 5.81
CA ASP A 102 -20.63 4.66 5.46
C ASP A 102 -21.32 5.35 6.62
N ALA A 103 -21.00 6.64 6.82
CA ALA A 103 -21.61 7.46 7.86
C ALA A 103 -23.11 7.77 7.60
N GLY A 104 -23.59 7.56 6.38
CA GLY A 104 -24.98 7.76 5.98
C GLY A 104 -25.46 9.22 6.05
N ASP A 105 -24.55 10.20 6.02
CA ASP A 105 -24.85 11.61 6.13
C ASP A 105 -24.83 12.30 4.77
N ALA A 106 -25.99 12.64 4.26
CA ALA A 106 -26.16 13.28 2.94
C ALA A 106 -25.55 14.71 2.86
N HIS A 107 -25.20 15.33 3.99
CA HIS A 107 -24.58 16.66 4.05
C HIS A 107 -23.06 16.63 3.99
N LEU A 108 -22.43 15.44 4.03
CA LEU A 108 -20.99 15.33 3.91
C LEU A 108 -20.54 15.53 2.46
N ALA A 109 -19.47 16.31 2.30
CA ALA A 109 -18.85 16.48 0.99
C ALA A 109 -18.39 15.12 0.44
N PHE A 110 -18.42 14.97 -0.87
CA PHE A 110 -17.86 13.81 -1.54
C PHE A 110 -16.31 13.86 -1.43
N THR A 111 -15.73 12.85 -0.80
CA THR A 111 -14.29 12.71 -0.57
C THR A 111 -13.68 11.49 -1.29
N GLY A 112 -14.36 11.02 -2.33
CA GLY A 112 -14.00 9.85 -3.10
C GLY A 112 -14.77 8.61 -2.65
N LYS A 113 -15.14 7.76 -3.62
CA LYS A 113 -15.70 6.43 -3.35
C LYS A 113 -14.58 5.52 -2.85
N LYS A 114 -14.81 4.87 -1.73
CA LYS A 114 -13.87 3.94 -1.10
C LYS A 114 -14.54 2.59 -0.90
N GLU A 115 -13.75 1.54 -1.02
CA GLU A 115 -14.19 0.19 -0.70
C GLU A 115 -13.04 -0.55 0.00
N LEU A 116 -13.37 -1.22 1.09
CA LEU A 116 -12.50 -2.14 1.80
C LEU A 116 -13.02 -3.55 1.58
N GLU A 117 -12.11 -4.47 1.28
CA GLU A 117 -12.39 -5.88 1.11
C GLU A 117 -11.39 -6.71 1.91
N TYR A 118 -11.86 -7.78 2.52
CA TYR A 118 -11.04 -8.81 3.17
C TYR A 118 -11.35 -10.17 2.56
N GLN A 119 -10.31 -10.93 2.27
CA GLN A 119 -10.41 -12.31 1.83
C GLN A 119 -9.38 -13.15 2.57
N GLY A 120 -9.83 -14.13 3.35
CA GLY A 120 -8.97 -15.04 4.10
C GLY A 120 -9.69 -16.34 4.44
N ALA A 121 -8.93 -17.28 4.99
CA ALA A 121 -9.47 -18.57 5.43
C ALA A 121 -10.39 -18.44 6.65
N ASP A 122 -10.16 -17.40 7.44
CA ASP A 122 -10.89 -17.07 8.67
C ASP A 122 -12.14 -16.22 8.40
N GLY A 123 -12.33 -15.73 7.18
CA GLY A 123 -13.52 -14.95 6.80
C GLY A 123 -13.37 -14.18 5.49
N HIS A 124 -14.43 -13.49 5.13
CA HIS A 124 -14.47 -12.59 3.99
C HIS A 124 -15.55 -11.53 4.19
N GLY A 125 -15.43 -10.41 3.49
CA GLY A 125 -16.43 -9.36 3.48
C GLY A 125 -15.91 -8.08 2.85
N SER A 126 -16.82 -7.15 2.61
CA SER A 126 -16.51 -5.83 2.05
C SER A 126 -17.48 -4.77 2.53
N CYS A 127 -17.06 -3.51 2.44
CA CYS A 127 -17.91 -2.35 2.65
C CYS A 127 -17.48 -1.17 1.78
N SER A 128 -18.46 -0.45 1.23
CA SER A 128 -18.24 0.77 0.46
C SER A 128 -18.71 1.98 1.25
N TYR A 129 -18.01 3.11 1.11
CA TYR A 129 -18.32 4.36 1.82
C TYR A 129 -17.72 5.58 1.11
N ASN A 130 -18.32 6.74 1.37
CA ASN A 130 -17.72 8.04 1.11
C ASN A 130 -16.90 8.51 2.31
N TYR A 131 -17.49 8.44 3.50
CA TYR A 131 -16.87 8.82 4.76
C TYR A 131 -17.33 7.87 5.87
N SER A 132 -16.41 7.51 6.77
CA SER A 132 -16.73 6.66 7.91
C SER A 132 -16.54 7.43 9.22
N LYS A 133 -17.51 7.28 10.15
CA LYS A 133 -17.38 7.78 11.54
C LYS A 133 -16.67 6.77 12.45
N ASP A 134 -16.39 5.57 11.97
CA ASP A 134 -15.68 4.55 12.72
C ASP A 134 -14.18 4.86 12.74
N PRO A 135 -13.55 5.09 13.89
CA PRO A 135 -12.16 5.55 13.98
C PRO A 135 -11.16 4.50 13.46
N LYS A 136 -11.52 3.20 13.45
CA LYS A 136 -10.65 2.16 12.88
C LYS A 136 -10.71 2.13 11.36
N ILE A 137 -11.89 2.35 10.78
CA ILE A 137 -12.06 2.47 9.33
C ILE A 137 -11.41 3.76 8.83
N ASP A 138 -11.58 4.86 9.56
CA ASP A 138 -10.96 6.16 9.25
C ASP A 138 -9.42 6.06 9.28
N TRP A 139 -8.85 5.44 10.33
CA TRP A 139 -7.41 5.17 10.39
C TRP A 139 -6.94 4.34 9.19
N LEU A 140 -7.63 3.23 8.88
CA LEU A 140 -7.25 2.36 7.76
C LEU A 140 -7.33 3.10 6.42
N THR A 141 -8.35 3.95 6.24
CA THR A 141 -8.49 4.82 5.07
C THR A 141 -7.29 5.77 4.94
N THR A 142 -6.94 6.44 6.03
CA THR A 142 -5.80 7.38 6.09
C THR A 142 -4.49 6.65 5.77
N GLU A 143 -4.29 5.45 6.31
CA GLU A 143 -3.12 4.62 6.05
C GLU A 143 -3.00 4.27 4.56
N MET A 144 -4.07 3.75 3.96
CA MET A 144 -4.08 3.37 2.53
C MET A 144 -3.90 4.57 1.60
N GLN A 145 -4.50 5.72 1.93
CA GLN A 145 -4.31 6.95 1.17
C GLN A 145 -2.89 7.50 1.32
N GLY A 146 -2.30 7.44 2.52
CA GLY A 146 -0.91 7.85 2.76
C GLY A 146 0.10 7.00 1.99
N ILE A 147 -0.13 5.68 1.86
CA ILE A 147 0.65 4.80 1.00
C ILE A 147 0.54 5.24 -0.47
N ALA A 148 -0.67 5.51 -0.96
CA ALA A 148 -0.88 5.96 -2.33
C ALA A 148 -0.18 7.30 -2.61
N VAL A 149 -0.21 8.24 -1.67
CA VAL A 149 0.51 9.54 -1.74
C VAL A 149 2.02 9.30 -1.89
N THR A 150 2.59 8.41 -1.09
CA THR A 150 4.02 8.06 -1.18
C THR A 150 4.37 7.49 -2.55
N LEU A 151 3.57 6.55 -3.05
CA LEU A 151 3.82 5.89 -4.34
C LEU A 151 3.70 6.85 -5.52
N GLU A 152 2.74 7.78 -5.47
CA GLU A 152 2.60 8.82 -6.48
C GLU A 152 3.76 9.84 -6.41
N ALA A 153 4.19 10.23 -5.22
CA ALA A 153 5.39 11.05 -5.05
C ALA A 153 6.63 10.36 -5.62
N GLY A 154 6.80 9.05 -5.38
CA GLY A 154 7.89 8.25 -5.95
C GLY A 154 7.88 8.26 -7.48
N ARG A 155 6.70 8.11 -8.11
CA ARG A 155 6.54 8.22 -9.58
C ARG A 155 6.96 9.60 -10.09
N ARG A 156 6.52 10.67 -9.42
CA ARG A 156 6.88 12.03 -9.78
C ARG A 156 8.38 12.27 -9.66
N LEU A 157 9.01 11.81 -8.57
CA LEU A 157 10.46 11.90 -8.41
C LEU A 157 11.21 11.17 -9.53
N GLU A 158 10.71 10.04 -10.00
CA GLU A 158 11.31 9.28 -11.12
C GLU A 158 11.26 10.09 -12.42
N ILE A 159 10.09 10.64 -12.77
CA ILE A 159 9.90 11.48 -13.97
C ILE A 159 10.76 12.76 -13.89
N GLU A 160 10.73 13.45 -12.76
CA GLU A 160 11.51 14.68 -12.57
C GLU A 160 13.02 14.42 -12.55
N HIS A 161 13.46 13.27 -12.06
CA HIS A 161 14.86 12.86 -12.13
C HIS A 161 15.33 12.67 -13.57
N GLU A 162 14.48 12.12 -14.43
CA GLU A 162 14.80 11.87 -15.84
C GLU A 162 14.71 13.15 -16.70
N HIS A 163 13.70 14.00 -16.47
CA HIS A 163 13.31 15.04 -17.39
C HIS A 163 13.38 16.47 -16.83
N GLY A 164 13.33 16.64 -15.52
CA GLY A 164 13.16 17.95 -14.87
C GLY A 164 13.97 18.12 -13.57
N ARG A 165 15.26 17.79 -13.56
CA ARG A 165 16.09 17.77 -12.33
C ARG A 165 16.03 19.02 -11.45
N LEU A 166 15.65 20.19 -12.03
CA LEU A 166 15.53 21.42 -11.26
C LEU A 166 14.33 21.43 -10.32
N SER A 167 13.26 20.72 -10.65
CA SER A 167 12.04 20.59 -9.82
C SER A 167 12.17 19.58 -8.69
N LEU A 168 13.16 18.67 -8.74
CA LEU A 168 13.38 17.64 -7.70
C LEU A 168 13.47 18.22 -6.29
N ASP A 169 14.09 19.40 -6.11
CA ASP A 169 14.21 20.01 -4.79
C ASP A 169 12.86 20.37 -4.19
N ALA A 170 11.96 20.94 -5.00
CA ALA A 170 10.60 21.31 -4.58
C ALA A 170 9.73 20.06 -4.31
N GLU A 171 9.84 19.02 -5.16
CA GLU A 171 9.14 17.76 -4.95
C GLU A 171 9.58 17.07 -3.66
N LEU A 172 10.89 17.00 -3.42
CA LEU A 172 11.44 16.42 -2.19
C LEU A 172 11.06 17.24 -0.95
N GLU A 173 11.02 18.59 -1.04
CA GLU A 173 10.54 19.45 0.04
C GLU A 173 9.07 19.16 0.39
N THR A 174 8.23 19.02 -0.63
CA THR A 174 6.82 18.67 -0.48
C THR A 174 6.69 17.31 0.18
N LEU A 175 7.44 16.31 -0.27
CA LEU A 175 7.42 14.96 0.30
C LEU A 175 7.91 14.94 1.75
N GLU A 176 8.98 15.68 2.10
CA GLU A 176 9.43 15.83 3.49
C GLU A 176 8.31 16.39 4.37
N SER A 177 7.61 17.44 3.91
CA SER A 177 6.48 18.03 4.62
C SER A 177 5.34 17.04 4.81
N MET A 178 4.98 16.28 3.76
CA MET A 178 3.95 15.25 3.83
C MET A 178 4.31 14.13 4.80
N ALA A 179 5.58 13.69 4.80
CA ALA A 179 6.07 12.68 5.73
C ALA A 179 6.00 13.17 7.19
N GLN A 180 6.43 14.41 7.45
CA GLN A 180 6.39 15.03 8.78
C GLN A 180 4.96 15.18 9.32
N ASN A 181 3.99 15.40 8.44
CA ASN A 181 2.58 15.56 8.79
C ASN A 181 1.80 14.23 8.77
N GLY A 182 2.46 13.08 8.54
CA GLY A 182 1.82 11.77 8.48
C GLY A 182 0.89 11.60 7.27
N GLN A 183 1.11 12.35 6.20
CA GLN A 183 0.35 12.27 4.95
C GLN A 183 1.01 11.33 3.93
N ALA A 184 2.33 11.17 3.97
CA ALA A 184 3.09 10.20 3.19
C ALA A 184 3.58 9.09 4.14
N LEU A 185 3.15 7.86 3.90
CA LEU A 185 3.37 6.70 4.77
C LEU A 185 4.10 5.59 3.99
N GLU A 186 4.75 4.66 4.71
CA GLU A 186 5.47 3.53 4.10
C GLU A 186 6.51 3.99 3.05
N LEU A 187 7.29 5.02 3.40
CA LEU A 187 8.31 5.65 2.54
C LEU A 187 9.34 4.66 1.98
N GLY A 188 9.52 3.50 2.63
CA GLY A 188 10.40 2.44 2.15
C GLY A 188 10.13 1.99 0.71
N ASN A 189 8.87 2.14 0.26
CA ASN A 189 8.46 1.77 -1.11
C ASN A 189 9.06 2.65 -2.22
N ILE A 190 9.62 3.81 -1.87
CA ILE A 190 10.27 4.73 -2.80
C ILE A 190 11.77 4.92 -2.52
N ALA A 191 12.35 4.09 -1.65
CA ALA A 191 13.78 4.13 -1.36
C ALA A 191 14.66 3.99 -2.62
N PRO A 192 14.33 3.18 -3.64
CA PRO A 192 15.11 3.11 -4.87
C PRO A 192 15.21 4.45 -5.60
N GLN A 193 14.11 5.22 -5.68
CA GLN A 193 14.08 6.54 -6.32
C GLN A 193 14.94 7.55 -5.56
N LEU A 194 14.82 7.57 -4.22
CA LEU A 194 15.63 8.42 -3.36
C LEU A 194 17.13 8.09 -3.48
N LEU A 195 17.48 6.81 -3.53
CA LEU A 195 18.85 6.36 -3.71
C LEU A 195 19.41 6.75 -5.09
N ALA A 196 18.60 6.69 -6.15
CA ALA A 196 19.01 7.14 -7.49
C ALA A 196 19.35 8.63 -7.48
N ILE A 197 18.50 9.47 -6.86
CA ILE A 197 18.73 10.92 -6.72
C ILE A 197 20.01 11.20 -5.93
N VAL A 198 20.27 10.48 -4.83
CA VAL A 198 21.47 10.68 -4.01
C VAL A 198 22.76 10.35 -4.76
N LYS A 199 22.72 9.40 -5.70
CA LYS A 199 23.88 8.92 -6.47
C LYS A 199 24.16 9.72 -7.75
N ASP A 200 23.25 10.59 -8.18
CA ASP A 200 23.41 11.38 -9.40
C ASP A 200 24.10 12.72 -9.10
N ASP A 201 25.37 12.82 -9.47
CA ASP A 201 26.17 14.03 -9.30
C ASP A 201 25.65 15.24 -10.08
N ALA A 202 24.78 15.05 -11.08
CA ALA A 202 24.15 16.12 -11.83
C ALA A 202 22.93 16.73 -11.11
N VAL A 203 22.46 16.11 -10.01
CA VAL A 203 21.38 16.65 -9.17
C VAL A 203 21.93 17.67 -8.19
N LEU A 204 21.16 18.74 -7.95
CA LEU A 204 21.50 19.79 -6.98
C LEU A 204 21.78 19.18 -5.59
N GLN A 205 22.86 19.63 -4.94
CA GLN A 205 23.26 19.13 -3.61
C GLN A 205 22.15 19.26 -2.55
N ARG A 206 21.30 20.30 -2.62
CA ARG A 206 20.17 20.46 -1.70
C ARG A 206 19.12 19.37 -1.90
N ALA A 207 18.81 18.99 -3.14
CA ALA A 207 17.89 17.89 -3.45
C ALA A 207 18.48 16.53 -2.97
N GLN A 208 19.77 16.28 -3.23
CA GLN A 208 20.43 15.09 -2.68
C GLN A 208 20.41 15.06 -1.14
N LYS A 209 20.56 16.22 -0.46
CA LYS A 209 20.47 16.30 1.00
C LYS A 209 19.09 15.94 1.51
N ARG A 210 18.02 16.41 0.87
CA ARG A 210 16.63 16.06 1.20
C ARG A 210 16.37 14.57 0.98
N ALA A 211 16.82 14.01 -0.13
CA ALA A 211 16.68 12.58 -0.41
C ALA A 211 17.41 11.73 0.66
N ARG A 212 18.62 12.14 1.11
CA ARG A 212 19.31 11.47 2.23
C ARG A 212 18.54 11.58 3.54
N HIS A 213 17.90 12.72 3.81
CA HIS A 213 17.08 12.89 5.01
C HIS A 213 15.87 11.96 5.00
N LEU A 214 15.15 11.84 3.86
CA LEU A 214 14.06 10.88 3.72
C LEU A 214 14.53 9.43 3.89
N LEU A 215 15.69 9.06 3.35
CA LEU A 215 16.28 7.74 3.58
C LEU A 215 16.59 7.50 5.07
N ALA A 216 17.08 8.50 5.78
CA ALA A 216 17.33 8.40 7.22
C ALA A 216 16.01 8.19 8.02
N ILE A 217 14.91 8.80 7.59
CA ILE A 217 13.57 8.54 8.17
C ILE A 217 13.17 7.08 7.93
N ILE A 218 13.38 6.55 6.74
CA ILE A 218 13.09 5.14 6.41
C ILE A 218 13.90 4.21 7.31
N ASP A 219 15.21 4.46 7.45
CA ASP A 219 16.12 3.66 8.30
C ASP A 219 15.75 3.71 9.79
N ALA A 220 15.16 4.82 10.24
CA ALA A 220 14.62 4.98 11.59
C ALA A 220 13.22 4.33 11.78
N GLY A 221 12.77 3.53 10.83
CA GLY A 221 11.45 2.88 10.88
C GLY A 221 10.28 3.80 10.57
N GLY A 222 10.53 4.87 9.80
CA GLY A 222 9.49 5.84 9.43
C GLY A 222 9.14 6.85 10.54
N ILE A 223 9.86 6.82 11.65
CA ILE A 223 9.64 7.76 12.76
C ILE A 223 10.34 9.08 12.44
N VAL A 224 9.57 10.12 12.19
CA VAL A 224 10.09 11.50 12.09
C VAL A 224 10.36 12.00 13.51
N THR A 225 11.63 12.03 13.92
CA THR A 225 12.03 12.72 15.17
C THR A 225 11.95 14.24 14.94
N LYS A 226 11.12 14.90 15.74
CA LYS A 226 11.02 16.37 15.75
C LYS A 226 12.28 17.00 16.32
#